data_2eaa26a6f29584d912497b32de77999d
#
_entry.id   2eaa26a6f29584d912497b32de77999d
#
_cell.length_a   1.000
_cell.length_b   1.000
_cell.length_c   1.000
_cell.angle_alpha   90.00
_cell.angle_beta   90.00
_cell.angle_gamma   90.00
#
_symmetry.space_group_name_H-M   'P 1'
#
loop_
_entity.id
_entity.type
_entity.pdbx_description
1 polymer ?
#
loop_
_entity_poly.entity_id
_entity_poly.type
_entity_poly.pdbx_seq_one_letter_code
_entity_poly.pdbx_strand_id
1 'polypeptide(L)'
;MCARNAQTRTRAQDTEPLMAHIANTLALFTSQSFEKETSPFGEKWKPLSSATLKKSKGLKKKLVDKAKLVNSISTTHTAKSATIGTSVVYARIHQFGGKAGRNHKVIIPARPFIPISKEDKIPKALQEEIQELAMEHILGVFLK
;
A
#
# COMPACT_ATOMS: atom_id res chain seq x y z
N MET A 1 12.74 -39.69 1.48
CA MET A 1 11.98 -38.97 2.53
C MET A 1 12.80 -37.91 3.27
N CYS A 2 14.02 -38.18 3.67
CA CYS A 2 14.86 -37.19 4.38
C CYS A 2 15.23 -35.92 3.58
N ALA A 3 15.46 -36.00 2.29
CA ALA A 3 15.84 -34.87 1.46
C ALA A 3 14.71 -33.78 1.33
N ARG A 4 13.45 -34.19 1.24
CA ARG A 4 12.32 -33.25 1.20
C ARG A 4 12.15 -32.48 2.50
N ASN A 5 12.34 -33.14 3.64
CA ASN A 5 12.22 -32.48 4.94
C ASN A 5 13.33 -31.48 5.20
N ALA A 6 14.56 -31.74 4.74
CA ALA A 6 15.67 -30.82 4.82
C ALA A 6 15.45 -29.57 3.96
N GLN A 7 15.00 -29.73 2.71
CA GLN A 7 14.69 -28.61 1.81
C GLN A 7 13.52 -27.75 2.32
N THR A 8 12.50 -28.35 2.88
CA THR A 8 11.38 -27.64 3.50
C THR A 8 11.81 -26.83 4.72
N ARG A 9 12.68 -27.42 5.56
CA ARG A 9 13.29 -26.72 6.70
C ARG A 9 14.15 -25.54 6.27
N THR A 10 14.99 -25.70 5.27
CA THR A 10 15.85 -24.61 4.76
C THR A 10 15.04 -23.47 4.17
N ARG A 11 13.97 -23.78 3.44
CA ARG A 11 13.05 -22.75 2.89
C ARG A 11 12.26 -22.01 3.96
N ALA A 12 11.78 -22.72 4.99
CA ALA A 12 11.09 -22.09 6.12
C ALA A 12 12.02 -21.18 6.95
N GLN A 13 13.33 -21.41 6.90
CA GLN A 13 14.33 -20.58 7.57
C GLN A 13 14.73 -19.36 6.73
N ASP A 14 14.72 -19.46 5.40
CA ASP A 14 15.00 -18.34 4.49
C ASP A 14 13.70 -17.65 4.09
N THR A 15 13.33 -16.65 4.86
CA THR A 15 12.10 -15.86 4.66
C THR A 15 12.30 -14.61 3.82
N GLU A 16 13.51 -14.30 3.39
CA GLU A 16 13.79 -13.11 2.60
C GLU A 16 13.02 -13.09 1.26
N PRO A 17 12.94 -14.19 0.49
CA PRO A 17 12.11 -14.21 -0.73
C PRO A 17 10.63 -13.98 -0.44
N LEU A 18 10.10 -14.50 0.66
CA LEU A 18 8.73 -14.25 1.09
C LEU A 18 8.50 -12.76 1.38
N MET A 19 9.42 -12.13 2.13
CA MET A 19 9.32 -10.70 2.44
C MET A 19 9.42 -9.83 1.18
N ALA A 20 10.22 -10.22 0.20
CA ALA A 20 10.28 -9.55 -1.09
C ALA A 20 8.93 -9.62 -1.83
N HIS A 21 8.28 -10.78 -1.85
CA HIS A 21 6.94 -10.94 -2.45
C HIS A 21 5.89 -10.11 -1.71
N ILE A 22 5.91 -10.10 -0.39
CA ILE A 22 5.00 -9.27 0.42
C ILE A 22 5.23 -7.78 0.12
N ALA A 23 6.47 -7.31 0.01
CA ALA A 23 6.77 -5.93 -0.35
C ALA A 23 6.20 -5.55 -1.72
N ASN A 24 6.32 -6.42 -2.71
CA ASN A 24 5.73 -6.23 -4.03
C ASN A 24 4.20 -6.18 -3.98
N THR A 25 3.58 -7.03 -3.18
CA THR A 25 2.12 -7.03 -2.97
C THR A 25 1.65 -5.71 -2.33
N LEU A 26 2.36 -5.20 -1.33
CA LEU A 26 2.06 -3.89 -0.74
C LEU A 26 2.14 -2.76 -1.77
N ALA A 27 3.17 -2.78 -2.63
CA ALA A 27 3.31 -1.81 -3.71
C ALA A 27 2.15 -1.91 -4.72
N LEU A 28 1.73 -3.13 -5.06
CA LEU A 28 0.63 -3.37 -5.99
C LEU A 28 -0.70 -2.84 -5.45
N PHE A 29 -1.04 -3.12 -4.19
CA PHE A 29 -2.26 -2.59 -3.56
C PHE A 29 -2.26 -1.06 -3.54
N THR A 30 -1.12 -0.45 -3.25
CA THR A 30 -0.98 1.00 -3.27
C THR A 30 -1.13 1.58 -4.67
N SER A 31 -0.48 0.99 -5.67
CA SER A 31 -0.60 1.41 -7.07
C SER A 31 -2.04 1.33 -7.58
N GLN A 32 -2.73 0.23 -7.30
CA GLN A 32 -4.15 0.06 -7.65
C GLN A 32 -5.05 1.11 -7.02
N SER A 33 -4.74 1.55 -5.80
CA SER A 33 -5.49 2.62 -5.13
C SER A 33 -5.41 3.95 -5.89
N PHE A 34 -4.23 4.28 -6.42
CA PHE A 34 -4.07 5.48 -7.25
C PHE A 34 -4.73 5.34 -8.62
N GLU A 35 -4.66 4.17 -9.24
CA GLU A 35 -5.25 3.93 -10.56
C GLU A 35 -6.78 3.99 -10.53
N LYS A 36 -7.39 3.32 -9.54
CA LYS A 36 -8.84 3.21 -9.38
C LYS A 36 -9.46 4.35 -8.57
N GLU A 37 -8.64 5.23 -7.98
CA GLU A 37 -9.08 6.26 -7.04
C GLU A 37 -9.92 5.71 -5.88
N THR A 38 -9.51 4.56 -5.38
CA THR A 38 -10.15 3.84 -4.27
C THR A 38 -9.18 3.61 -3.13
N SER A 39 -9.70 3.49 -1.92
CA SER A 39 -8.89 3.02 -0.81
C SER A 39 -8.53 1.54 -1.01
N PRO A 40 -7.45 1.04 -0.39
CA PRO A 40 -7.15 -0.39 -0.37
C PRO A 40 -8.25 -1.25 0.28
N PHE A 41 -9.16 -0.62 1.02
CA PHE A 41 -10.35 -1.25 1.64
C PHE A 41 -11.58 -1.29 0.71
N GLY A 42 -11.46 -0.76 -0.51
CA GLY A 42 -12.52 -0.79 -1.52
C GLY A 42 -13.41 0.46 -1.60
N GLU A 43 -13.24 1.42 -0.70
CA GLU A 43 -14.03 2.65 -0.69
C GLU A 43 -13.51 3.64 -1.73
N LYS A 44 -14.41 4.26 -2.49
CA LYS A 44 -14.02 5.32 -3.43
C LYS A 44 -13.53 6.56 -2.69
N TRP A 45 -12.45 7.15 -3.18
CA TRP A 45 -11.96 8.41 -2.63
C TRP A 45 -12.96 9.54 -2.85
N LYS A 46 -13.11 10.38 -1.84
CA LYS A 46 -13.94 11.59 -1.91
C LYS A 46 -13.52 12.46 -3.10
N PRO A 47 -14.46 13.10 -3.79
CA PRO A 47 -14.17 13.96 -4.93
C PRO A 47 -13.27 15.13 -4.55
N LEU A 48 -12.64 15.72 -5.54
CA LEU A 48 -11.87 16.96 -5.37
C LEU A 48 -12.84 18.13 -5.07
N SER A 49 -12.37 19.11 -4.30
CA SER A 49 -13.15 20.31 -4.04
C SER A 49 -13.44 21.09 -5.33
N SER A 50 -14.56 21.80 -5.37
CA SER A 50 -14.92 22.65 -6.52
C SER A 50 -13.84 23.67 -6.88
N ALA A 51 -13.13 24.21 -5.88
CA ALA A 51 -12.01 25.12 -6.09
C ALA A 51 -10.82 24.43 -6.78
N THR A 52 -10.51 23.20 -6.41
CA THR A 52 -9.46 22.40 -7.05
C THR A 52 -9.84 22.03 -8.49
N LEU A 53 -11.08 21.62 -8.73
CA LEU A 53 -11.58 21.28 -10.05
C LEU A 53 -11.56 22.49 -11.00
N LYS A 54 -11.95 23.69 -10.52
CA LYS A 54 -11.87 24.94 -11.30
C LYS A 54 -10.43 25.27 -11.71
N LYS A 55 -9.47 25.13 -10.80
CA LYS A 55 -8.04 25.40 -11.10
C LYS A 55 -7.44 24.40 -12.09
N SER A 56 -7.91 23.16 -12.11
CA SER A 56 -7.39 22.10 -12.97
C SER A 56 -8.21 21.88 -14.26
N LYS A 57 -9.17 22.74 -14.57
CA LYS A 57 -10.09 22.58 -15.73
C LYS A 57 -10.76 21.18 -15.77
N GLY A 58 -11.02 20.57 -14.63
CA GLY A 58 -11.71 19.29 -14.52
C GLY A 58 -10.89 18.02 -14.86
N LEU A 59 -9.63 18.16 -15.27
CA LEU A 59 -8.83 17.04 -15.80
C LEU A 59 -7.89 16.37 -14.80
N LYS A 60 -8.01 16.67 -13.50
CA LYS A 60 -7.04 16.23 -12.50
C LYS A 60 -7.45 14.92 -11.81
N LYS A 61 -6.60 13.89 -11.91
CA LYS A 61 -6.68 12.71 -11.05
C LYS A 61 -6.42 13.08 -9.59
N LYS A 62 -7.13 12.42 -8.66
CA LYS A 62 -6.94 12.61 -7.22
C LYS A 62 -5.55 12.13 -6.80
N LEU A 63 -4.86 12.94 -6.00
CA LEU A 63 -3.52 12.67 -5.47
C LEU A 63 -2.39 12.51 -6.51
N VAL A 64 -2.64 12.74 -7.78
CA VAL A 64 -1.66 12.58 -8.86
C VAL A 64 -1.15 13.92 -9.39
N ASP A 65 -1.33 15.01 -8.63
CA ASP A 65 -0.77 16.31 -9.01
C ASP A 65 0.76 16.24 -9.06
N LYS A 66 1.31 16.42 -10.26
CA LYS A 66 2.75 16.31 -10.56
C LYS A 66 3.38 14.95 -10.23
N ALA A 67 2.56 13.91 -10.03
CA ALA A 67 2.97 12.54 -9.70
C ALA A 67 3.95 12.40 -8.52
N LYS A 68 4.20 13.48 -7.76
CA LYS A 68 5.19 13.51 -6.68
C LYS A 68 4.89 12.49 -5.58
N LEU A 69 3.64 12.40 -5.14
CA LEU A 69 3.25 11.44 -4.10
C LEU A 69 3.35 10.00 -4.59
N VAL A 70 2.80 9.71 -5.78
CA VAL A 70 2.85 8.36 -6.37
C VAL A 70 4.28 7.89 -6.55
N ASN A 71 5.14 8.74 -7.12
CA ASN A 71 6.54 8.41 -7.39
C ASN A 71 7.41 8.34 -6.14
N SER A 72 6.93 8.84 -4.99
CA SER A 72 7.65 8.77 -3.72
C SER A 72 7.41 7.49 -2.94
N ILE A 73 6.45 6.68 -3.37
CA ILE A 73 6.16 5.39 -2.71
C ILE A 73 7.31 4.44 -2.96
N SER A 74 7.86 3.90 -1.90
CA SER A 74 8.94 2.93 -1.95
C SER A 74 8.67 1.76 -1.02
N THR A 75 9.21 0.61 -1.38
CA THR A 75 9.17 -0.59 -0.56
C THR A 75 10.58 -1.06 -0.25
N THR A 76 10.75 -1.62 0.91
CA THR A 76 11.98 -2.30 1.33
C THR A 76 11.62 -3.61 2.03
N HIS A 77 12.54 -4.53 2.06
CA HIS A 77 12.38 -5.78 2.79
C HIS A 77 13.69 -6.23 3.43
N THR A 78 13.56 -7.04 4.44
CA THR A 78 14.63 -7.81 5.07
C THR A 78 14.16 -9.25 5.20
N ALA A 79 14.96 -10.13 5.75
CA ALA A 79 14.52 -11.52 6.03
C ALA A 79 13.34 -11.60 7.02
N LYS A 80 13.05 -10.52 7.77
CA LYS A 80 12.03 -10.53 8.84
C LYS A 80 10.92 -9.51 8.64
N SER A 81 11.03 -8.61 7.67
CA SER A 81 10.07 -7.52 7.49
C SER A 81 9.93 -7.11 6.04
N ALA A 82 8.74 -6.66 5.68
CA ALA A 82 8.44 -5.93 4.44
C ALA A 82 7.83 -4.59 4.81
N THR A 83 8.33 -3.53 4.23
CA THR A 83 7.93 -2.16 4.57
C THR A 83 7.54 -1.40 3.32
N ILE A 84 6.48 -0.60 3.42
CA ILE A 84 6.07 0.37 2.40
C ILE A 84 6.00 1.76 3.04
N GLY A 85 6.43 2.77 2.33
CA GLY A 85 6.42 4.14 2.84
C GLY A 85 6.65 5.19 1.78
N THR A 86 6.66 6.43 2.23
CA THR A 86 6.92 7.61 1.41
C THR A 86 7.68 8.65 2.22
N SER A 87 8.57 9.38 1.56
CA SER A 87 9.30 10.52 2.12
C SER A 87 8.54 11.85 2.08
N VAL A 88 7.35 11.85 1.48
CA VAL A 88 6.58 13.08 1.28
C VAL A 88 5.84 13.49 2.56
N VAL A 89 6.16 14.64 3.10
CA VAL A 89 5.65 15.16 4.40
C VAL A 89 4.11 15.23 4.44
N TYR A 90 3.47 15.63 3.35
CA TYR A 90 2.01 15.76 3.30
C TYR A 90 1.28 14.42 3.04
N ALA A 91 1.98 13.31 2.88
CA ALA A 91 1.36 11.99 2.64
C ALA A 91 0.40 11.58 3.76
N ARG A 92 0.79 11.83 5.01
CA ARG A 92 -0.02 11.48 6.18
C ARG A 92 -1.41 12.12 6.18
N ILE A 93 -1.50 13.40 5.80
CA ILE A 93 -2.79 14.11 5.79
C ILE A 93 -3.70 13.59 4.67
N HIS A 94 -3.13 13.13 3.56
CA HIS A 94 -3.90 12.48 2.51
C HIS A 94 -4.35 11.07 2.90
N GLN A 95 -3.49 10.32 3.60
CA GLN A 95 -3.82 8.98 4.07
C GLN A 95 -4.98 8.99 5.08
N PHE A 96 -4.90 9.85 6.08
CA PHE A 96 -5.80 9.82 7.24
C PHE A 96 -6.77 11.00 7.30
N GLY A 97 -6.63 11.98 6.42
CA GLY A 97 -7.36 13.23 6.50
C GLY A 97 -6.87 14.13 7.63
N GLY A 98 -7.37 15.33 7.68
CA GLY A 98 -7.01 16.26 8.72
C GLY A 98 -7.30 17.72 8.36
N LYS A 99 -6.83 18.62 9.21
CA LYS A 99 -6.96 20.07 9.01
C LYS A 99 -5.63 20.63 8.49
N ALA A 100 -5.68 21.49 7.50
CA ALA A 100 -4.53 22.11 6.88
C ALA A 100 -4.77 23.59 6.57
N GLY A 101 -3.75 24.27 6.03
CA GLY A 101 -3.80 25.66 5.66
C GLY A 101 -3.65 26.60 6.83
N ARG A 102 -3.71 27.91 6.54
CA ARG A 102 -3.59 28.96 7.56
C ARG A 102 -4.71 28.85 8.60
N ASN A 103 -4.35 28.79 9.89
CA ASN A 103 -5.26 28.60 11.01
C ASN A 103 -6.08 27.30 10.97
N HIS A 104 -5.58 26.26 10.31
CA HIS A 104 -6.24 24.94 10.20
C HIS A 104 -7.70 25.00 9.68
N LYS A 105 -8.02 25.95 8.82
CA LYS A 105 -9.38 26.18 8.31
C LYS A 105 -9.77 25.23 7.18
N VAL A 106 -8.81 24.60 6.51
CA VAL A 106 -9.08 23.69 5.39
C VAL A 106 -9.15 22.26 5.89
N ILE A 107 -10.28 21.60 5.66
CA ILE A 107 -10.43 20.16 5.96
C ILE A 107 -10.02 19.37 4.73
N ILE A 108 -9.02 18.53 4.90
CA ILE A 108 -8.56 17.58 3.87
C ILE A 108 -9.23 16.23 4.13
N PRO A 109 -10.06 15.72 3.20
CA PRO A 109 -10.67 14.41 3.38
C PRO A 109 -9.62 13.31 3.26
N ALA A 110 -9.79 12.24 4.04
CA ALA A 110 -8.95 11.05 3.92
C ALA A 110 -9.13 10.41 2.54
N ARG A 111 -8.01 10.05 1.92
CA ARG A 111 -7.92 9.26 0.69
C ARG A 111 -6.83 8.21 0.88
N PRO A 112 -7.12 7.13 1.63
CA PRO A 112 -6.13 6.11 1.92
C PRO A 112 -5.57 5.50 0.63
N PHE A 113 -4.25 5.38 0.57
CA PHE A 113 -3.54 4.76 -0.55
C PHE A 113 -2.58 3.67 -0.09
N ILE A 114 -2.03 3.77 1.12
CA ILE A 114 -1.29 2.68 1.77
C ILE A 114 -2.29 1.76 2.46
N PRO A 115 -2.11 0.42 2.38
CA PRO A 115 -3.09 -0.54 2.89
C PRO A 115 -3.04 -0.68 4.43
N ILE A 116 -3.24 0.43 5.13
CA ILE A 116 -3.35 0.48 6.59
C ILE A 116 -4.43 1.48 7.02
N SER A 117 -5.26 1.12 7.98
CA SER A 117 -6.25 2.00 8.59
C SER A 117 -5.66 2.80 9.77
N LYS A 118 -6.44 3.73 10.31
CA LYS A 118 -6.08 4.46 11.54
C LYS A 118 -5.97 3.56 12.77
N GLU A 119 -6.66 2.44 12.76
CA GLU A 119 -6.68 1.43 13.82
C GLU A 119 -5.65 0.32 13.59
N ASP A 120 -4.64 0.58 12.77
CA ASP A 120 -3.56 -0.36 12.42
C ASP A 120 -4.06 -1.68 11.80
N LYS A 121 -5.19 -1.64 11.10
CA LYS A 121 -5.74 -2.79 10.39
C LYS A 121 -5.35 -2.76 8.91
N ILE A 122 -5.10 -3.94 8.36
CA ILE A 122 -4.87 -4.13 6.92
C ILE A 122 -6.14 -4.66 6.23
N PRO A 123 -6.30 -4.41 4.92
CA PRO A 123 -7.43 -4.96 4.16
C PRO A 123 -7.47 -6.50 4.22
N LYS A 124 -8.66 -7.06 4.30
CA LYS A 124 -8.85 -8.52 4.35
C LYS A 124 -8.24 -9.21 3.12
N ALA A 125 -8.43 -8.64 1.93
CA ALA A 125 -7.85 -9.17 0.70
C ALA A 125 -6.30 -9.22 0.74
N LEU A 126 -5.66 -8.20 1.30
CA LEU A 126 -4.21 -8.19 1.49
C LEU A 126 -3.78 -9.26 2.52
N GLN A 127 -4.54 -9.41 3.59
CA GLN A 127 -4.26 -10.42 4.62
C GLN A 127 -4.33 -11.83 4.03
N GLU A 128 -5.36 -12.13 3.23
CA GLU A 128 -5.53 -13.40 2.54
C GLU A 128 -4.37 -13.67 1.58
N GLU A 129 -3.97 -12.68 0.79
CA GLU A 129 -2.84 -12.80 -0.14
C GLU A 129 -1.50 -13.04 0.58
N ILE A 130 -1.25 -12.36 1.69
CA ILE A 130 -0.06 -12.61 2.52
C ILE A 130 -0.07 -14.03 3.08
N GLN A 131 -1.22 -14.53 3.51
CA GLN A 131 -1.36 -15.92 4.00
C GLN A 131 -1.09 -16.94 2.88
N GLU A 132 -1.60 -16.71 1.68
CA GLU A 132 -1.31 -17.56 0.51
C GLU A 132 0.18 -17.57 0.19
N LEU A 133 0.82 -16.42 0.10
CA LEU A 133 2.26 -16.32 -0.13
C LEU A 133 3.08 -17.06 0.94
N ALA A 134 2.68 -16.96 2.21
CA ALA A 134 3.33 -17.68 3.30
C ALA A 134 3.17 -19.20 3.17
N MET A 135 1.97 -19.66 2.82
CA MET A 135 1.70 -21.09 2.60
C MET A 135 2.49 -21.63 1.39
N GLU A 136 2.50 -20.91 0.28
CA GLU A 136 3.28 -21.27 -0.91
C GLU A 136 4.77 -21.36 -0.59
N HIS A 137 5.29 -20.42 0.18
CA HIS A 137 6.69 -20.40 0.61
C HIS A 137 7.04 -21.63 1.44
N ILE A 138 6.19 -21.98 2.43
CA ILE A 138 6.39 -23.13 3.31
C ILE A 138 6.30 -24.45 2.52
N LEU A 139 5.29 -24.58 1.66
CA LEU A 139 5.06 -25.78 0.86
C LEU A 139 6.06 -25.91 -0.30
N GLY A 140 6.76 -24.84 -0.65
CA GLY A 140 7.67 -24.80 -1.79
C GLY A 140 6.96 -24.85 -3.14
N VAL A 141 5.67 -24.54 -3.16
CA VAL A 141 4.82 -24.51 -4.36
C VAL A 141 4.64 -23.04 -4.75
N PHE A 142 5.66 -22.44 -5.34
CA PHE A 142 5.43 -21.21 -6.07
C PHE A 142 4.72 -21.60 -7.37
N LEU A 143 3.42 -21.40 -7.39
CA LEU A 143 2.65 -21.45 -8.61
C LEU A 143 3.20 -20.37 -9.55
N LYS A 144 3.63 -20.84 -10.70
CA LYS A 144 4.20 -20.01 -11.77
C LYS A 144 3.18 -19.00 -12.28
#